data_25ce89389e5ba92809cdcc706ad7ee6a
#
_entry.id   25ce89389e5ba92809cdcc706ad7ee6a
#
_cell.length_a   1.000
_cell.length_b   1.000
_cell.length_c   1.000
_cell.angle_alpha   90.00
_cell.angle_beta   90.00
_cell.angle_gamma   90.00
#
_symmetry.space_group_name_H-M   'P 1'
#
loop_
_entity.id
_entity.type
_entity.pdbx_description
1 polymer ?
#
loop_
_entity_poly.entity_id
_entity_poly.type
_entity_poly.pdbx_seq_one_letter_code
_entity_poly.pdbx_strand_id
1 'polypeptide(L)'
;MVKKDVITWSYVRCSTSHQDLTTQSQLLIDYSNAFGFQIHHQINDFGISGSEFDRKGLNEIKDGIVNKSFSQLIIYSISRLGRSMIETISLLNELTDNGINVISLKENLDLSTPSGKMISQIFSVLAEYELETLRSRVKDTLQTKKRNGIKYTKSVFGFDTKNGMMVVNEKEQKLIRKMFKMKNDGLGFTEISNHLNRNGYSIKNGNSFSRSYVSSILKNKSEIDDVDNPFYGGRTPNYI
;
A
#
# COMPACT_ATOMS: atom_id res chain seq x y z
N MET A 1 -33.94 -24.39 18.88
CA MET A 1 -32.74 -23.84 18.25
C MET A 1 -31.54 -24.26 19.08
N VAL A 2 -30.67 -25.11 18.53
CA VAL A 2 -29.43 -25.52 19.20
C VAL A 2 -28.55 -24.24 19.22
N LYS A 3 -28.22 -23.72 20.42
CA LYS A 3 -27.22 -22.67 20.57
C LYS A 3 -25.92 -23.24 19.98
N LYS A 4 -25.48 -22.71 18.85
CA LYS A 4 -24.17 -23.05 18.29
C LYS A 4 -23.16 -22.62 19.34
N ASP A 5 -22.33 -23.55 19.82
CA ASP A 5 -21.31 -23.22 20.80
C ASP A 5 -20.42 -22.11 20.22
N VAL A 6 -20.35 -20.98 20.92
CA VAL A 6 -19.54 -19.83 20.51
C VAL A 6 -18.10 -20.14 20.90
N ILE A 7 -17.27 -20.45 19.89
CA ILE A 7 -15.84 -20.65 20.11
C ILE A 7 -15.20 -19.26 20.15
N THR A 8 -14.69 -18.88 21.33
CA THR A 8 -14.09 -17.57 21.57
C THR A 8 -12.57 -17.68 21.63
N TRP A 9 -11.90 -16.89 20.80
CA TRP A 9 -10.47 -16.65 20.91
C TRP A 9 -10.22 -15.30 21.56
N SER A 10 -9.07 -15.14 22.24
CA SER A 10 -8.61 -13.85 22.75
C SER A 10 -7.26 -13.49 22.15
N TYR A 11 -7.06 -12.18 21.94
CA TYR A 11 -5.79 -11.66 21.43
C TYR A 11 -5.26 -10.54 22.31
N VAL A 12 -4.02 -10.68 22.72
CA VAL A 12 -3.29 -9.73 23.56
C VAL A 12 -2.00 -9.35 22.89
N ARG A 13 -1.70 -8.04 22.86
CA ARG A 13 -0.44 -7.53 22.32
C ARG A 13 0.17 -6.47 23.21
N CYS A 14 1.48 -6.60 23.50
CA CYS A 14 2.25 -5.57 24.17
C CYS A 14 3.57 -5.27 23.43
N SER A 15 4.05 -4.04 23.56
CA SER A 15 5.31 -3.59 22.93
C SER A 15 6.53 -3.74 23.82
N THR A 16 6.41 -3.64 25.15
CA THR A 16 7.56 -3.42 26.02
C THR A 16 7.55 -4.13 27.38
N SER A 17 6.42 -4.61 27.90
CA SER A 17 6.43 -5.25 29.20
C SER A 17 5.54 -6.50 29.30
N HIS A 18 6.09 -7.55 29.92
CA HIS A 18 5.32 -8.74 30.26
C HIS A 18 4.16 -8.44 31.23
N GLN A 19 4.30 -7.43 32.06
CA GLN A 19 3.29 -7.01 33.02
C GLN A 19 2.03 -6.50 32.33
N ASP A 20 2.16 -5.78 31.19
CA ASP A 20 1.02 -5.33 30.38
C ASP A 20 0.27 -6.50 29.73
N LEU A 21 0.98 -7.55 29.28
CA LEU A 21 0.34 -8.78 28.77
C LEU A 21 -0.50 -9.45 29.83
N THR A 22 0.08 -9.68 31.01
CA THR A 22 -0.60 -10.33 32.13
C THR A 22 -1.86 -9.55 32.53
N THR A 23 -1.75 -8.21 32.62
CA THR A 23 -2.89 -7.36 32.97
C THR A 23 -3.99 -7.42 31.90
N GLN A 24 -3.64 -7.34 30.62
CA GLN A 24 -4.63 -7.45 29.54
C GLN A 24 -5.30 -8.83 29.56
N SER A 25 -4.50 -9.91 29.68
CA SER A 25 -5.04 -11.28 29.75
C SER A 25 -6.01 -11.44 30.91
N GLN A 26 -5.67 -10.93 32.10
CA GLN A 26 -6.54 -11.03 33.27
C GLN A 26 -7.87 -10.29 33.06
N LEU A 27 -7.83 -9.08 32.49
CA LEU A 27 -9.02 -8.32 32.17
C LEU A 27 -9.94 -9.03 31.18
N LEU A 28 -9.36 -9.73 30.17
CA LEU A 28 -10.15 -10.52 29.22
C LEU A 28 -10.81 -11.74 29.92
N ILE A 29 -10.09 -12.40 30.80
CA ILE A 29 -10.61 -13.54 31.60
C ILE A 29 -11.74 -13.05 32.51
N ASP A 30 -11.53 -11.97 33.26
CA ASP A 30 -12.53 -11.41 34.17
C ASP A 30 -13.80 -11.01 33.42
N TYR A 31 -13.65 -10.39 32.25
CA TYR A 31 -14.77 -10.04 31.38
C TYR A 31 -15.51 -11.31 30.91
N SER A 32 -14.80 -12.33 30.44
CA SER A 32 -15.41 -13.57 29.96
C SER A 32 -16.21 -14.27 31.08
N ASN A 33 -15.67 -14.28 32.31
CA ASN A 33 -16.36 -14.84 33.49
C ASN A 33 -17.61 -14.02 33.84
N ALA A 34 -17.53 -12.70 33.81
CA ALA A 34 -18.66 -11.82 34.12
C ALA A 34 -19.83 -11.95 33.12
N PHE A 35 -19.51 -12.23 31.84
CA PHE A 35 -20.50 -12.42 30.79
C PHE A 35 -20.86 -13.87 30.50
N GLY A 36 -20.29 -14.81 31.21
CA GLY A 36 -20.65 -16.22 31.15
C GLY A 36 -20.25 -16.98 29.91
N PHE A 37 -19.09 -16.63 29.28
CA PHE A 37 -18.52 -17.38 28.18
C PHE A 37 -17.06 -17.78 28.45
N GLN A 38 -16.56 -18.81 27.76
CA GLN A 38 -15.21 -19.32 27.92
C GLN A 38 -14.30 -18.86 26.82
N ILE A 39 -13.06 -18.43 27.16
CA ILE A 39 -11.98 -18.26 26.20
C ILE A 39 -11.37 -19.63 25.91
N HIS A 40 -11.49 -20.09 24.65
CA HIS A 40 -11.02 -21.41 24.22
C HIS A 40 -9.55 -21.38 23.79
N HIS A 41 -9.08 -20.25 23.32
CA HIS A 41 -7.70 -20.09 22.87
C HIS A 41 -7.24 -18.64 23.08
N GLN A 42 -6.04 -18.48 23.64
CA GLN A 42 -5.45 -17.15 23.85
C GLN A 42 -4.17 -17.00 23.05
N ILE A 43 -4.14 -15.97 22.24
CA ILE A 43 -3.00 -15.59 21.39
C ILE A 43 -2.29 -14.42 22.01
N ASN A 44 -0.96 -14.54 22.16
CA ASN A 44 -0.12 -13.52 22.76
C ASN A 44 0.95 -13.07 21.75
N ASP A 45 0.93 -11.80 21.34
CA ASP A 45 1.99 -11.18 20.55
C ASP A 45 2.86 -10.29 21.44
N PHE A 46 4.13 -10.65 21.56
CA PHE A 46 5.11 -9.87 22.27
C PHE A 46 5.95 -9.08 21.27
N GLY A 47 5.81 -7.74 21.25
CA GLY A 47 6.48 -6.88 20.30
C GLY A 47 7.77 -6.31 20.81
N ILE A 48 8.90 -6.77 20.29
CA ILE A 48 10.16 -6.05 20.37
C ILE A 48 10.12 -4.91 19.36
N SER A 49 10.52 -3.69 19.75
CA SER A 49 10.66 -2.54 18.85
C SER A 49 11.75 -2.79 17.82
N GLY A 50 11.36 -3.09 16.57
CA GLY A 50 12.27 -3.32 15.44
C GLY A 50 11.51 -3.56 14.15
N SER A 51 12.14 -3.31 13.02
CA SER A 51 11.54 -3.27 11.68
C SER A 51 11.05 -4.62 11.13
N GLU A 52 11.42 -5.75 11.74
CA GLU A 52 10.96 -7.09 11.37
C GLU A 52 10.11 -7.68 12.49
N PHE A 53 8.83 -7.46 12.35
CA PHE A 53 7.83 -7.94 13.29
C PHE A 53 7.20 -9.20 12.72
N ASP A 54 7.65 -10.34 13.19
CA ASP A 54 6.93 -11.60 12.98
C ASP A 54 5.67 -11.57 13.86
N ARG A 55 4.53 -11.19 13.26
CA ARG A 55 3.22 -11.15 13.91
C ARG A 55 2.59 -12.53 13.89
N LYS A 56 3.20 -13.48 14.58
CA LYS A 56 2.71 -14.86 14.63
C LYS A 56 1.26 -14.94 15.08
N GLY A 57 0.90 -14.14 16.08
CA GLY A 57 -0.47 -14.13 16.59
C GLY A 57 -1.48 -13.56 15.58
N LEU A 58 -1.14 -12.54 14.81
CA LEU A 58 -2.04 -12.05 13.75
C LEU A 58 -2.16 -13.05 12.59
N ASN A 59 -1.09 -13.75 12.25
CA ASN A 59 -1.14 -14.80 11.24
C ASN A 59 -2.01 -15.96 11.73
N GLU A 60 -1.89 -16.33 13.00
CA GLU A 60 -2.73 -17.34 13.63
C GLU A 60 -4.22 -16.95 13.62
N ILE A 61 -4.55 -15.67 13.86
CA ILE A 61 -5.93 -15.18 13.70
C ILE A 61 -6.40 -15.36 12.26
N LYS A 62 -5.59 -14.97 11.26
CA LYS A 62 -5.94 -15.11 9.83
C LYS A 62 -6.13 -16.57 9.43
N ASP A 63 -5.25 -17.46 9.89
CA ASP A 63 -5.39 -18.88 9.66
C ASP A 63 -6.67 -19.41 10.33
N GLY A 64 -6.99 -18.93 11.51
CA GLY A 64 -8.23 -19.24 12.22
C GLY A 64 -9.48 -18.77 11.51
N ILE A 65 -9.44 -17.59 10.84
CA ILE A 65 -10.53 -17.08 9.99
C ILE A 65 -10.76 -18.04 8.81
N VAL A 66 -9.68 -18.38 8.07
CA VAL A 66 -9.73 -19.27 6.90
C VAL A 66 -10.27 -20.65 7.29
N ASN A 67 -9.80 -21.19 8.41
CA ASN A 67 -10.19 -22.53 8.91
C ASN A 67 -11.52 -22.53 9.69
N LYS A 68 -12.17 -21.35 9.87
CA LYS A 68 -13.39 -21.20 10.68
C LYS A 68 -13.25 -21.77 12.10
N SER A 69 -12.08 -21.57 12.71
CA SER A 69 -11.71 -22.16 14.00
C SER A 69 -12.39 -21.48 15.19
N PHE A 70 -12.91 -20.28 15.01
CA PHE A 70 -13.59 -19.51 16.05
C PHE A 70 -14.73 -18.66 15.46
N SER A 71 -15.64 -18.22 16.31
CA SER A 71 -16.78 -17.38 15.93
C SER A 71 -16.82 -16.05 16.70
N GLN A 72 -15.93 -15.89 17.68
CA GLN A 72 -15.81 -14.67 18.47
C GLN A 72 -14.35 -14.40 18.81
N LEU A 73 -13.93 -13.14 18.64
CA LEU A 73 -12.61 -12.63 19.05
C LEU A 73 -12.80 -11.58 20.14
N ILE A 74 -12.16 -11.75 21.28
CA ILE A 74 -12.13 -10.76 22.35
C ILE A 74 -10.75 -10.13 22.47
N ILE A 75 -10.70 -8.80 22.53
CA ILE A 75 -9.48 -8.00 22.60
C ILE A 75 -9.58 -6.94 23.68
N TYR A 76 -8.45 -6.52 24.21
CA TYR A 76 -8.44 -5.42 25.18
C TYR A 76 -8.79 -4.09 24.51
N SER A 77 -8.22 -3.80 23.33
CA SER A 77 -8.43 -2.56 22.58
C SER A 77 -8.26 -2.80 21.09
N ILE A 78 -9.04 -2.10 20.27
CA ILE A 78 -8.97 -2.15 18.80
C ILE A 78 -7.56 -1.83 18.29
N SER A 79 -6.85 -0.92 18.96
CA SER A 79 -5.47 -0.56 18.62
C SER A 79 -4.45 -1.71 18.73
N ARG A 80 -4.83 -2.85 19.31
CA ARG A 80 -3.99 -4.06 19.38
C ARG A 80 -3.98 -4.85 18.08
N LEU A 81 -5.01 -4.74 17.24
CA LEU A 81 -5.15 -5.50 15.99
C LEU A 81 -4.25 -4.98 14.85
N GLY A 82 -3.87 -3.70 14.86
CA GLY A 82 -3.07 -3.13 13.77
C GLY A 82 -1.97 -2.18 14.26
N ARG A 83 -1.07 -1.79 13.35
CA ARG A 83 -0.09 -0.71 13.55
C ARG A 83 -0.60 0.62 12.98
N SER A 84 -1.48 0.54 12.03
CA SER A 84 -2.16 1.68 11.42
C SER A 84 -3.66 1.47 11.52
N MET A 85 -4.42 2.55 11.39
CA MET A 85 -5.87 2.48 11.33
C MET A 85 -6.33 1.61 10.15
N ILE A 86 -5.67 1.72 9.01
CA ILE A 86 -5.98 0.94 7.80
C ILE A 86 -5.85 -0.57 8.05
N GLU A 87 -4.73 -1.02 8.64
CA GLU A 87 -4.55 -2.44 8.98
C GLU A 87 -5.61 -2.94 9.97
N THR A 88 -5.89 -2.14 10.99
CA THR A 88 -6.88 -2.46 12.01
C THR A 88 -8.26 -2.65 11.41
N ILE A 89 -8.70 -1.70 10.56
CA ILE A 89 -10.02 -1.74 9.93
C ILE A 89 -10.10 -2.87 8.91
N SER A 90 -9.03 -3.10 8.13
CA SER A 90 -8.99 -4.22 7.18
C SER A 90 -9.21 -5.56 7.89
N LEU A 91 -8.56 -5.78 9.04
CA LEU A 91 -8.74 -7.00 9.82
C LEU A 91 -10.12 -7.08 10.47
N LEU A 92 -10.66 -5.96 10.97
CA LEU A 92 -12.02 -5.93 11.53
C LEU A 92 -13.07 -6.27 10.45
N ASN A 93 -12.92 -5.74 9.24
CA ASN A 93 -13.80 -6.07 8.11
C ASN A 93 -13.66 -7.55 7.74
N GLU A 94 -12.44 -8.07 7.64
CA GLU A 94 -12.19 -9.49 7.35
C GLU A 94 -12.86 -10.41 8.39
N LEU A 95 -12.78 -10.07 9.69
CA LEU A 95 -13.44 -10.80 10.77
C LEU A 95 -14.97 -10.76 10.63
N THR A 96 -15.53 -9.57 10.44
CA THR A 96 -17.00 -9.37 10.34
C THR A 96 -17.59 -10.00 9.08
N ASP A 97 -16.90 -9.90 7.94
CA ASP A 97 -17.31 -10.51 6.66
C ASP A 97 -17.34 -12.04 6.75
N ASN A 98 -16.48 -12.63 7.59
CA ASN A 98 -16.48 -14.06 7.89
C ASN A 98 -17.44 -14.45 9.04
N GLY A 99 -18.27 -13.52 9.52
CA GLY A 99 -19.27 -13.75 10.55
C GLY A 99 -18.68 -13.94 11.96
N ILE A 100 -17.45 -13.48 12.19
CA ILE A 100 -16.78 -13.52 13.49
C ILE A 100 -17.14 -12.24 14.25
N ASN A 101 -17.69 -12.39 15.46
CA ASN A 101 -17.96 -11.27 16.33
C ASN A 101 -16.67 -10.76 16.99
N VAL A 102 -16.50 -9.44 17.09
CA VAL A 102 -15.37 -8.82 17.78
C VAL A 102 -15.87 -8.02 18.98
N ILE A 103 -15.29 -8.29 20.14
CA ILE A 103 -15.55 -7.57 21.39
C ILE A 103 -14.27 -6.87 21.83
N SER A 104 -14.35 -5.56 22.03
CA SER A 104 -13.25 -4.74 22.55
C SER A 104 -13.62 -4.15 23.91
N LEU A 105 -12.81 -4.46 24.94
CA LEU A 105 -13.11 -4.05 26.31
C LEU A 105 -12.96 -2.55 26.52
N LYS A 106 -11.83 -2.00 26.11
CA LYS A 106 -11.50 -0.59 26.35
C LYS A 106 -12.49 0.37 25.71
N GLU A 107 -12.92 0.07 24.49
CA GLU A 107 -13.87 0.85 23.74
C GLU A 107 -15.33 0.48 24.09
N ASN A 108 -15.55 -0.52 24.95
CA ASN A 108 -16.88 -1.07 25.28
C ASN A 108 -17.69 -1.35 24.02
N LEU A 109 -17.06 -2.00 23.05
CA LEU A 109 -17.60 -2.23 21.72
C LEU A 109 -17.83 -3.71 21.45
N ASP A 110 -19.04 -4.06 21.05
CA ASP A 110 -19.43 -5.38 20.54
C ASP A 110 -19.98 -5.20 19.11
N LEU A 111 -19.26 -5.72 18.14
CA LEU A 111 -19.60 -5.57 16.72
C LEU A 111 -20.84 -6.39 16.30
N SER A 112 -21.35 -7.29 17.13
CA SER A 112 -22.62 -7.97 16.87
C SER A 112 -23.84 -7.05 17.05
N THR A 113 -23.69 -5.98 17.85
CA THR A 113 -24.77 -5.04 18.16
C THR A 113 -25.02 -4.06 17.01
N PRO A 114 -26.23 -3.49 16.89
CA PRO A 114 -26.51 -2.46 15.90
C PRO A 114 -25.57 -1.23 16.01
N SER A 115 -25.27 -0.79 17.23
CA SER A 115 -24.33 0.30 17.49
C SER A 115 -22.89 -0.08 17.10
N GLY A 116 -22.46 -1.30 17.39
CA GLY A 116 -21.15 -1.80 17.00
C GLY A 116 -20.98 -1.87 15.47
N LYS A 117 -22.01 -2.33 14.77
CA LYS A 117 -22.02 -2.33 13.28
C LYS A 117 -21.92 -0.92 12.70
N MET A 118 -22.63 0.04 13.28
CA MET A 118 -22.54 1.44 12.85
C MET A 118 -21.12 2.01 13.06
N ILE A 119 -20.50 1.71 14.19
CA ILE A 119 -19.12 2.14 14.47
C ILE A 119 -18.12 1.48 13.50
N SER A 120 -18.29 0.21 13.18
CA SER A 120 -17.46 -0.47 12.16
C SER A 120 -17.57 0.19 10.79
N GLN A 121 -18.77 0.61 10.37
CA GLN A 121 -18.97 1.34 9.12
C GLN A 121 -18.27 2.71 9.13
N ILE A 122 -18.34 3.45 10.25
CA ILE A 122 -17.63 4.72 10.42
C ILE A 122 -16.11 4.50 10.27
N PHE A 123 -15.57 3.48 10.90
CA PHE A 123 -14.15 3.15 10.76
C PHE A 123 -13.77 2.83 9.32
N SER A 124 -14.61 2.11 8.58
CA SER A 124 -14.36 1.80 7.16
C SER A 124 -14.28 3.06 6.29
N VAL A 125 -15.19 4.01 6.50
CA VAL A 125 -15.17 5.31 5.80
C VAL A 125 -13.91 6.12 6.14
N LEU A 126 -13.50 6.12 7.41
CA LEU A 126 -12.27 6.80 7.84
C LEU A 126 -11.02 6.17 7.20
N ALA A 127 -10.97 4.85 7.06
CA ALA A 127 -9.86 4.17 6.38
C ALA A 127 -9.77 4.52 4.89
N GLU A 128 -10.91 4.58 4.20
CA GLU A 128 -10.96 5.04 2.80
C GLU A 128 -10.44 6.48 2.67
N TYR A 129 -10.88 7.37 3.54
CA TYR A 129 -10.43 8.76 3.56
C TYR A 129 -8.91 8.87 3.79
N GLU A 130 -8.34 8.09 4.72
CA GLU A 130 -6.89 8.06 4.94
C GLU A 130 -6.14 7.57 3.70
N LEU A 131 -6.64 6.51 3.04
CA LEU A 131 -6.04 5.98 1.82
C LEU A 131 -6.04 7.01 0.68
N GLU A 132 -7.15 7.71 0.49
CA GLU A 132 -7.24 8.77 -0.52
C GLU A 132 -6.28 9.93 -0.22
N THR A 133 -6.20 10.32 1.05
CA THR A 133 -5.28 11.36 1.52
C THR A 133 -3.82 10.97 1.26
N LEU A 134 -3.44 9.72 1.55
CA LEU A 134 -2.11 9.20 1.27
C LEU A 134 -1.81 9.18 -0.23
N ARG A 135 -2.76 8.73 -1.07
CA ARG A 135 -2.62 8.74 -2.54
C ARG A 135 -2.43 10.15 -3.08
N SER A 136 -3.19 11.13 -2.57
CA SER A 136 -3.03 12.54 -2.93
C SER A 136 -1.63 13.04 -2.57
N ARG A 137 -1.16 12.83 -1.35
CA ARG A 137 0.18 13.24 -0.90
C ARG A 137 1.30 12.63 -1.76
N VAL A 138 1.18 11.34 -2.11
CA VAL A 138 2.15 10.69 -3.01
C VAL A 138 2.14 11.35 -4.38
N LYS A 139 0.97 11.63 -4.94
CA LYS A 139 0.80 12.31 -6.23
C LYS A 139 1.43 13.70 -6.21
N ASP A 140 1.17 14.50 -5.18
CA ASP A 140 1.72 15.84 -5.02
C ASP A 140 3.25 15.82 -4.85
N THR A 141 3.76 14.86 -4.09
CA THR A 141 5.21 14.65 -3.95
C THR A 141 5.86 14.30 -5.28
N LEU A 142 5.24 13.41 -6.06
CA LEU A 142 5.76 13.04 -7.39
C LEU A 142 5.71 14.21 -8.37
N GLN A 143 4.64 15.02 -8.34
CA GLN A 143 4.54 16.23 -9.15
C GLN A 143 5.61 17.25 -8.78
N THR A 144 5.82 17.47 -7.48
CA THR A 144 6.87 18.38 -6.98
C THR A 144 8.26 17.90 -7.41
N LYS A 145 8.56 16.61 -7.26
CA LYS A 145 9.80 16.01 -7.75
C LYS A 145 9.96 16.21 -9.26
N LYS A 146 8.88 16.00 -10.02
CA LYS A 146 8.88 16.22 -11.47
C LYS A 146 9.19 17.67 -11.81
N ARG A 147 8.56 18.65 -11.16
CA ARG A 147 8.80 20.08 -11.39
C ARG A 147 10.25 20.50 -11.07
N ASN A 148 10.81 19.92 -10.01
CA ASN A 148 12.16 20.26 -9.54
C ASN A 148 13.27 19.44 -10.22
N GLY A 149 12.98 18.63 -11.24
CA GLY A 149 13.98 17.82 -11.91
C GLY A 149 14.58 16.68 -11.07
N ILE A 150 13.99 16.40 -9.90
CA ILE A 150 14.46 15.33 -9.02
C ILE A 150 14.04 13.98 -9.60
N LYS A 151 14.93 12.98 -9.54
CA LYS A 151 14.60 11.62 -9.97
C LYS A 151 13.38 11.10 -9.22
N TYR A 152 12.32 10.72 -9.94
CA TYR A 152 11.09 10.17 -9.39
C TYR A 152 10.73 8.78 -9.96
N THR A 153 11.54 8.27 -10.88
CA THR A 153 11.37 6.95 -11.49
C THR A 153 12.73 6.28 -11.71
N LYS A 154 12.72 4.96 -11.97
CA LYS A 154 13.96 4.18 -12.13
C LYS A 154 14.84 4.66 -13.28
N SER A 155 14.24 4.91 -14.45
CA SER A 155 14.93 5.47 -15.61
C SER A 155 13.92 6.13 -16.57
N VAL A 156 14.31 7.24 -17.16
CA VAL A 156 13.55 7.89 -18.24
C VAL A 156 14.45 7.93 -19.46
N PHE A 157 13.98 7.44 -20.59
CA PHE A 157 14.73 7.50 -21.85
C PHE A 157 14.87 8.96 -22.29
N GLY A 158 16.08 9.36 -22.63
CA GLY A 158 16.42 10.76 -22.90
C GLY A 158 17.10 11.50 -21.75
N PHE A 159 17.19 10.87 -20.56
CA PHE A 159 17.81 11.48 -19.38
C PHE A 159 18.64 10.46 -18.60
N ASP A 160 19.76 10.90 -18.04
CA ASP A 160 20.56 10.17 -17.07
C ASP A 160 20.32 10.69 -15.66
N THR A 161 20.79 9.97 -14.65
CA THR A 161 20.73 10.42 -13.26
C THR A 161 22.13 10.74 -12.76
N LYS A 162 22.36 11.97 -12.32
CA LYS A 162 23.58 12.39 -11.64
C LYS A 162 23.21 13.04 -10.31
N ASN A 163 23.78 12.57 -9.22
CA ASN A 163 23.52 13.10 -7.85
C ASN A 163 22.03 13.23 -7.51
N GLY A 164 21.22 12.24 -7.91
CA GLY A 164 19.77 12.25 -7.64
C GLY A 164 18.95 13.17 -8.57
N MET A 165 19.60 13.93 -9.43
CA MET A 165 18.96 14.83 -10.41
C MET A 165 18.95 14.20 -11.79
N MET A 166 17.91 14.52 -12.57
CA MET A 166 17.80 14.11 -13.96
C MET A 166 18.57 15.09 -14.86
N VAL A 167 19.53 14.59 -15.63
CA VAL A 167 20.32 15.37 -16.60
C VAL A 167 20.06 14.86 -18.01
N VAL A 168 20.08 15.76 -18.99
CA VAL A 168 19.80 15.43 -20.38
C VAL A 168 20.86 14.46 -20.94
N ASN A 169 20.40 13.37 -21.57
CA ASN A 169 21.24 12.47 -22.37
C ASN A 169 21.11 12.85 -23.85
N GLU A 170 22.10 13.58 -24.37
CA GLU A 170 22.07 14.08 -25.72
C GLU A 170 21.94 12.99 -26.81
N LYS A 171 22.55 11.85 -26.62
CA LYS A 171 22.45 10.72 -27.57
C LYS A 171 21.01 10.19 -27.66
N GLU A 172 20.37 9.97 -26.50
CA GLU A 172 18.99 9.50 -26.44
C GLU A 172 18.01 10.57 -26.91
N GLN A 173 18.28 11.84 -26.62
CA GLN A 173 17.46 12.97 -27.12
C GLN A 173 17.49 13.08 -28.65
N LYS A 174 18.65 12.87 -29.27
CA LYS A 174 18.75 12.81 -30.75
C LYS A 174 17.89 11.66 -31.30
N LEU A 175 17.86 10.52 -30.60
CA LEU A 175 17.06 9.38 -31.00
C LEU A 175 15.55 9.65 -30.86
N ILE A 176 15.15 10.30 -29.77
CA ILE A 176 13.75 10.75 -29.55
C ILE A 176 13.32 11.68 -30.70
N ARG A 177 14.13 12.69 -31.07
CA ARG A 177 13.84 13.58 -32.20
C ARG A 177 13.68 12.78 -33.50
N LYS A 178 14.53 11.77 -33.75
CA LYS A 178 14.40 10.89 -34.92
C LYS A 178 13.08 10.11 -34.91
N MET A 179 12.66 9.57 -33.73
CA MET A 179 11.38 8.88 -33.58
C MET A 179 10.20 9.80 -33.92
N PHE A 180 10.23 11.05 -33.43
CA PHE A 180 9.19 12.05 -33.76
C PHE A 180 9.12 12.34 -35.26
N LYS A 181 10.28 12.53 -35.91
CA LYS A 181 10.31 12.73 -37.36
C LYS A 181 9.67 11.56 -38.10
N MET A 182 10.09 10.33 -37.80
CA MET A 182 9.49 9.14 -38.40
C MET A 182 7.97 9.03 -38.14
N LYS A 183 7.51 9.43 -36.93
CA LYS A 183 6.07 9.47 -36.64
C LYS A 183 5.32 10.50 -37.46
N ASN A 184 5.89 11.72 -37.64
CA ASN A 184 5.35 12.79 -38.48
C ASN A 184 5.35 12.41 -39.96
N ASP A 185 6.33 11.60 -40.41
CA ASP A 185 6.40 11.02 -41.74
C ASP A 185 5.40 9.88 -41.97
N GLY A 186 4.53 9.60 -40.97
CA GLY A 186 3.41 8.66 -41.08
C GLY A 186 3.71 7.23 -40.60
N LEU A 187 4.93 6.93 -40.12
CA LEU A 187 5.25 5.56 -39.67
C LEU A 187 4.49 5.17 -38.41
N GLY A 188 4.08 3.91 -38.34
CA GLY A 188 3.47 3.29 -37.16
C GLY A 188 4.52 3.00 -36.05
N PHE A 189 4.07 2.89 -34.80
CA PHE A 189 4.99 2.60 -33.66
C PHE A 189 5.77 1.28 -33.83
N THR A 190 5.17 0.29 -34.49
CA THR A 190 5.83 -0.99 -34.82
C THR A 190 6.94 -0.80 -35.85
N GLU A 191 6.68 -0.02 -36.89
CA GLU A 191 7.67 0.27 -37.94
C GLU A 191 8.84 1.06 -37.38
N ILE A 192 8.57 2.05 -36.51
CA ILE A 192 9.60 2.82 -35.81
C ILE A 192 10.45 1.89 -34.92
N SER A 193 9.83 1.01 -34.13
CA SER A 193 10.58 0.08 -33.28
C SER A 193 11.47 -0.85 -34.09
N ASN A 194 10.95 -1.42 -35.20
CA ASN A 194 11.69 -2.27 -36.11
C ASN A 194 12.86 -1.53 -36.78
N HIS A 195 12.63 -0.29 -37.21
CA HIS A 195 13.69 0.55 -37.78
C HIS A 195 14.83 0.80 -36.80
N LEU A 196 14.50 1.13 -35.55
CA LEU A 196 15.51 1.37 -34.50
C LEU A 196 16.31 0.10 -34.19
N ASN A 197 15.64 -1.04 -34.04
CA ASN A 197 16.29 -2.32 -33.74
C ASN A 197 17.20 -2.79 -34.89
N ARG A 198 16.76 -2.65 -36.14
CA ARG A 198 17.59 -2.99 -37.33
C ARG A 198 18.84 -2.12 -37.46
N ASN A 199 18.78 -0.88 -36.96
CA ASN A 199 19.93 0.04 -36.95
C ASN A 199 20.77 -0.08 -35.67
N GLY A 200 20.60 -1.12 -34.87
CA GLY A 200 21.43 -1.41 -33.69
C GLY A 200 21.17 -0.52 -32.47
N TYR A 201 20.07 0.26 -32.45
CA TYR A 201 19.73 1.04 -31.29
C TYR A 201 19.09 0.15 -30.21
N SER A 202 19.39 0.45 -28.95
CA SER A 202 18.86 -0.26 -27.79
C SER A 202 18.38 0.72 -26.71
N ILE A 203 17.53 0.24 -25.82
CA ILE A 203 17.11 0.99 -24.63
C ILE A 203 18.17 0.90 -23.54
N LYS A 204 18.04 1.66 -22.44
CA LYS A 204 19.04 1.81 -21.36
C LYS A 204 19.56 0.51 -20.76
N ASN A 205 18.75 -0.55 -20.74
CA ASN A 205 19.12 -1.86 -20.22
C ASN A 205 19.70 -2.81 -21.31
N GLY A 206 19.95 -2.30 -22.51
CA GLY A 206 20.49 -3.09 -23.63
C GLY A 206 19.45 -3.86 -24.44
N ASN A 207 18.17 -3.88 -24.02
CA ASN A 207 17.11 -4.56 -24.75
C ASN A 207 16.68 -3.77 -26.01
N SER A 208 16.00 -4.47 -26.92
CA SER A 208 15.42 -3.88 -28.13
C SER A 208 14.19 -3.01 -27.81
N PHE A 209 13.90 -2.05 -28.69
CA PHE A 209 12.68 -1.24 -28.60
C PHE A 209 11.44 -2.09 -28.88
N SER A 210 10.47 -2.05 -27.99
CA SER A 210 9.12 -2.60 -28.24
C SER A 210 8.19 -1.50 -28.78
N ARG A 211 7.11 -1.92 -29.48
CA ARG A 211 6.05 -1.00 -29.90
C ARG A 211 5.49 -0.17 -28.74
N SER A 212 5.23 -0.81 -27.61
CA SER A 212 4.67 -0.15 -26.42
C SER A 212 5.62 0.88 -25.84
N TYR A 213 6.92 0.58 -25.83
CA TYR A 213 7.94 1.51 -25.33
C TYR A 213 8.11 2.73 -26.23
N VAL A 214 8.14 2.55 -27.57
CA VAL A 214 8.15 3.67 -28.53
C VAL A 214 6.89 4.52 -28.36
N SER A 215 5.72 3.89 -28.26
CA SER A 215 4.46 4.60 -28.00
C SER A 215 4.49 5.41 -26.71
N SER A 216 5.05 4.85 -25.62
CA SER A 216 5.14 5.57 -24.34
C SER A 216 6.09 6.78 -24.41
N ILE A 217 7.23 6.65 -25.10
CA ILE A 217 8.16 7.78 -25.30
C ILE A 217 7.48 8.91 -26.07
N LEU A 218 6.81 8.58 -27.19
CA LEU A 218 6.20 9.58 -28.06
C LEU A 218 4.95 10.23 -27.43
N LYS A 219 4.12 9.46 -26.72
CA LYS A 219 2.96 10.00 -25.99
C LYS A 219 3.37 10.92 -24.84
N ASN A 220 4.37 10.53 -24.06
CA ASN A 220 4.85 11.35 -22.96
C ASN A 220 5.40 12.71 -23.45
N LYS A 221 5.86 12.82 -24.69
CA LYS A 221 6.30 14.08 -25.26
C LYS A 221 5.19 14.87 -25.94
N SER A 222 4.13 14.23 -26.47
CA SER A 222 2.98 14.95 -27.04
C SER A 222 2.14 15.70 -25.99
N GLU A 223 2.19 15.26 -24.72
CA GLU A 223 1.61 16.01 -23.58
C GLU A 223 2.54 17.12 -23.06
N ILE A 224 3.74 17.27 -23.62
CA ILE A 224 4.85 18.06 -23.10
C ILE A 224 5.32 19.10 -24.12
N ASP A 225 4.69 19.22 -25.28
CA ASP A 225 4.87 20.37 -26.20
C ASP A 225 4.39 21.71 -25.62
N ASP A 226 4.00 21.72 -24.34
CA ASP A 226 3.86 22.92 -23.55
C ASP A 226 5.25 23.47 -23.26
N VAL A 227 5.53 24.63 -23.83
CA VAL A 227 6.81 25.36 -23.91
C VAL A 227 7.53 25.57 -22.57
N ASP A 228 6.88 25.22 -21.46
CA ASP A 228 7.33 25.43 -20.08
C ASP A 228 7.73 24.15 -19.30
N ASN A 229 7.76 22.97 -19.92
CA ASN A 229 8.16 21.76 -19.20
C ASN A 229 9.69 21.60 -19.19
N PRO A 230 10.36 21.78 -18.03
CA PRO A 230 11.83 21.73 -17.92
C PRO A 230 12.44 20.36 -18.28
N PHE A 231 11.61 19.30 -18.45
CA PHE A 231 12.08 17.96 -18.77
C PHE A 231 12.16 17.66 -20.26
N TYR A 232 11.45 18.43 -21.11
CA TYR A 232 11.38 18.14 -22.54
C TYR A 232 11.44 19.37 -23.43
N GLY A 233 11.18 20.54 -22.90
CA GLY A 233 11.41 21.83 -23.60
C GLY A 233 12.71 22.42 -23.14
N GLY A 234 13.76 22.26 -23.89
CA GLY A 234 15.06 22.96 -23.96
C GLY A 234 15.57 23.87 -22.83
N ARG A 235 15.00 23.87 -21.65
CA ARG A 235 15.55 24.57 -20.49
C ARG A 235 16.31 23.56 -19.64
N THR A 236 17.62 23.58 -19.74
CA THR A 236 18.49 23.11 -18.66
C THR A 236 18.04 23.79 -17.38
N PRO A 237 17.86 23.06 -16.26
CA PRO A 237 17.75 23.71 -14.96
C PRO A 237 18.99 24.61 -14.82
N ASN A 238 18.78 25.91 -14.60
CA ASN A 238 19.86 26.81 -14.23
C ASN A 238 20.43 26.29 -12.90
N TYR A 239 21.58 25.64 -12.99
CA TYR A 239 22.40 25.35 -11.82
C TYR A 239 23.17 26.62 -11.50
N ILE A 240 22.80 27.31 -10.43
CA ILE A 240 23.72 28.16 -9.65
C ILE A 240 24.18 27.33 -8.47
#